data_fce35e8c61bf3b61735efc525d4c3dea
#
_entry.id   fce35e8c61bf3b61735efc525d4c3dea
#
_cell.length_a   1.000
_cell.length_b   1.000
_cell.length_c   1.000
_cell.angle_alpha   90.00
_cell.angle_beta   90.00
_cell.angle_gamma   90.00
#
_symmetry.space_group_name_H-M   'P 1'
#
loop_
_entity.id
_entity.type
_entity.pdbx_description
1 polymer ?
#
loop_
_entity_poly.entity_id
_entity_poly.type
_entity_poly.pdbx_seq_one_letter_code
_entity_poly.pdbx_strand_id
1 'polypeptide(L)'
;MQEKGCLSIDIGGTFTDIIFLNAESETIIARKTLTTYPDPSLGVLDGLHSLLESEKVSPSQINRSIHGTTLVTNALIERKGARTGLITTAGFRDALEIGREGRYDIYDLALQRPEPLIPRQWRFEVQERLNVRGEVLVSLDEAGVTDACKELINLGAEAVA
;
A
#
# COMPACT_ATOMS: atom_id res chain seq x y z
N MET A 1 -32.86 12.20 1.06
CA MET A 1 -31.91 12.63 2.13
C MET A 1 -31.02 13.67 1.49
N GLN A 2 -31.11 14.93 1.96
CA GLN A 2 -30.22 15.99 1.46
C GLN A 2 -28.78 15.65 1.84
N GLU A 3 -27.87 15.68 0.89
CA GLU A 3 -26.43 15.58 1.15
C GLU A 3 -25.99 16.89 1.83
N LYS A 4 -25.73 16.84 3.13
CA LYS A 4 -25.37 18.03 3.88
C LYS A 4 -23.94 18.49 3.64
N GLY A 5 -22.99 17.57 3.59
CA GLY A 5 -21.61 17.90 3.30
C GLY A 5 -20.72 16.66 3.15
N CYS A 6 -19.70 16.78 2.32
CA CYS A 6 -18.71 15.73 2.08
C CYS A 6 -17.32 16.21 2.50
N LEU A 7 -16.64 15.44 3.33
CA LEU A 7 -15.25 15.64 3.71
C LEU A 7 -14.36 14.70 2.88
N SER A 8 -13.35 15.23 2.21
CA SER A 8 -12.34 14.45 1.52
C SER A 8 -10.98 14.71 2.15
N ILE A 9 -10.22 13.66 2.40
CA ILE A 9 -8.89 13.72 3.00
C ILE A 9 -7.95 12.92 2.11
N ASP A 10 -6.87 13.54 1.66
CA ASP A 10 -5.80 12.89 0.91
C ASP A 10 -4.47 13.03 1.65
N ILE A 11 -3.93 11.90 2.10
CA ILE A 11 -2.67 11.84 2.83
C ILE A 11 -1.54 11.51 1.87
N GLY A 12 -0.77 12.54 1.51
CA GLY A 12 0.45 12.38 0.72
C GLY A 12 1.70 12.19 1.60
N GLY A 13 2.84 12.05 0.95
CA GLY A 13 4.13 11.87 1.65
C GLY A 13 4.63 13.12 2.38
N THR A 14 4.23 14.32 1.96
CA THR A 14 4.69 15.59 2.56
C THR A 14 3.53 16.42 3.10
N PHE A 15 2.41 16.41 2.39
CA PHE A 15 1.23 17.20 2.74
C PHE A 15 0.00 16.32 2.81
N THR A 16 -0.90 16.71 3.68
CA THR A 16 -2.27 16.18 3.78
C THR A 16 -3.22 17.26 3.31
N ASP A 17 -4.02 16.95 2.31
CA ASP A 17 -5.05 17.84 1.78
C ASP A 17 -6.40 17.47 2.37
N ILE A 18 -7.14 18.44 2.88
CA ILE A 18 -8.45 18.29 3.49
C ILE A 18 -9.42 19.21 2.76
N ILE A 19 -10.47 18.64 2.19
CA ILE A 19 -11.47 19.36 1.42
C ILE A 19 -12.84 19.09 2.02
N PHE A 20 -13.58 20.16 2.32
CA PHE A 20 -14.99 20.07 2.71
C PHE A 20 -15.85 20.71 1.63
N LEU A 21 -16.79 19.93 1.11
CA LEU A 21 -17.84 20.38 0.20
C LEU A 21 -19.13 20.54 1.00
N ASN A 22 -19.63 21.77 1.07
CA ASN A 22 -20.95 22.03 1.60
C ASN A 22 -21.97 22.00 0.45
N ALA A 23 -22.84 20.98 0.45
CA ALA A 23 -23.80 20.78 -0.62
C ALA A 23 -24.94 21.81 -0.61
N GLU A 24 -25.24 22.43 0.55
CA GLU A 24 -26.32 23.42 0.66
C GLU A 24 -25.89 24.80 0.12
N SER A 25 -24.63 25.19 0.37
CA SER A 25 -24.09 26.49 -0.09
C SER A 25 -23.27 26.39 -1.36
N GLU A 26 -23.08 25.18 -1.90
CA GLU A 26 -22.20 24.89 -3.04
C GLU A 26 -20.76 25.41 -2.84
N THR A 27 -20.31 25.46 -1.58
CA THR A 27 -19.00 26.00 -1.22
C THR A 27 -17.99 24.87 -1.02
N ILE A 28 -16.80 25.06 -1.59
CA ILE A 28 -15.66 24.18 -1.39
C ILE A 28 -14.64 24.90 -0.52
N ILE A 29 -14.27 24.27 0.58
CA ILE A 29 -13.26 24.75 1.51
C ILE A 29 -12.10 23.77 1.48
N ALA A 30 -10.88 24.25 1.23
CA ALA A 30 -9.69 23.42 1.18
C ALA A 30 -8.68 23.87 2.24
N ARG A 31 -8.04 22.90 2.86
CA ARG A 31 -6.91 23.09 3.79
C ARG A 31 -5.79 22.13 3.40
N LYS A 32 -4.58 22.60 3.57
CA LYS A 32 -3.36 21.82 3.39
C LYS A 32 -2.55 21.90 4.68
N THR A 33 -2.15 20.75 5.21
CA THR A 33 -1.28 20.65 6.38
C THR A 33 -0.10 19.75 6.07
N LEU A 34 0.95 19.80 6.89
CA LEU A 34 2.06 18.86 6.77
C LEU A 34 1.62 17.48 7.25
N THR A 35 2.03 16.46 6.52
CA THR A 35 1.88 15.08 6.98
C THR A 35 2.84 14.86 8.16
N THR A 36 2.32 14.37 9.27
CA THR A 36 3.11 14.09 10.47
C THR A 36 3.67 12.68 10.46
N TYR A 37 4.89 12.52 11.01
CA TYR A 37 5.54 11.22 11.17
C TYR A 37 5.97 11.04 12.63
N PRO A 38 5.90 9.84 13.21
CA PRO A 38 5.55 8.57 12.56
C PRO A 38 4.05 8.32 12.37
N ASP A 39 3.18 9.18 12.89
CA ASP A 39 1.72 9.01 12.85
C ASP A 39 1.05 10.09 11.98
N PRO A 40 0.68 9.77 10.74
CA PRO A 40 0.01 10.71 9.84
C PRO A 40 -1.38 11.14 10.32
N SER A 41 -2.02 10.39 11.22
CA SER A 41 -3.36 10.72 11.71
C SER A 41 -3.39 12.01 12.51
N LEU A 42 -2.29 12.36 13.16
CA LEU A 42 -2.17 13.61 13.93
C LEU A 42 -2.30 14.83 13.02
N GLY A 43 -1.59 14.85 11.88
CA GLY A 43 -1.71 15.93 10.90
C GLY A 43 -3.11 16.04 10.30
N VAL A 44 -3.79 14.89 10.09
CA VAL A 44 -5.19 14.88 9.66
C VAL A 44 -6.10 15.52 10.69
N LEU A 45 -5.97 15.14 11.95
CA LEU A 45 -6.81 15.68 13.04
C LEU A 45 -6.57 17.18 13.25
N ASP A 46 -5.33 17.62 13.24
CA ASP A 46 -4.97 19.04 13.37
C ASP A 46 -5.55 19.87 12.21
N GLY A 47 -5.38 19.39 10.98
CA GLY A 47 -5.92 20.06 9.80
C GLY A 47 -7.45 20.08 9.79
N LEU A 48 -8.08 19.00 10.21
CA LEU A 48 -9.54 18.90 10.33
C LEU A 48 -10.09 19.86 11.41
N HIS A 49 -9.50 19.88 12.60
CA HIS A 49 -9.88 20.83 13.65
C HIS A 49 -9.75 22.27 13.18
N SER A 50 -8.61 22.60 12.56
CA SER A 50 -8.39 23.95 12.01
C SER A 50 -9.46 24.34 10.97
N LEU A 51 -9.87 23.40 10.09
CA LEU A 51 -10.92 23.64 9.11
C LEU A 51 -12.28 23.87 9.79
N LEU A 52 -12.65 22.99 10.71
CA LEU A 52 -13.94 23.07 11.38
C LEU A 52 -14.10 24.36 12.20
N GLU A 53 -13.05 24.77 12.92
CA GLU A 53 -13.05 25.97 13.75
C GLU A 53 -13.05 27.25 12.91
N SER A 54 -12.14 27.37 11.93
CA SER A 54 -12.00 28.59 11.12
C SER A 54 -13.22 28.89 10.27
N GLU A 55 -13.84 27.84 9.75
CA GLU A 55 -15.01 27.98 8.85
C GLU A 55 -16.34 27.78 9.59
N LYS A 56 -16.30 27.57 10.91
CA LYS A 56 -17.47 27.33 11.77
C LYS A 56 -18.35 26.17 11.26
N VAL A 57 -17.71 25.13 10.72
CA VAL A 57 -18.40 23.92 10.24
C VAL A 57 -18.64 22.99 11.44
N SER A 58 -19.89 22.63 11.68
CA SER A 58 -20.22 21.62 12.69
C SER A 58 -19.95 20.23 12.15
N PRO A 59 -19.39 19.30 12.97
CA PRO A 59 -19.25 17.89 12.58
C PRO A 59 -20.56 17.24 12.11
N SER A 60 -21.71 17.71 12.63
CA SER A 60 -23.05 17.24 12.23
C SER A 60 -23.44 17.60 10.79
N GLN A 61 -22.70 18.50 10.15
CA GLN A 61 -22.88 18.86 8.74
C GLN A 61 -22.13 17.88 7.80
N ILE A 62 -21.23 17.06 8.34
CA ILE A 62 -20.50 16.06 7.58
C ILE A 62 -21.30 14.75 7.62
N ASN A 63 -21.85 14.34 6.48
CA ASN A 63 -22.60 13.09 6.36
C ASN A 63 -21.87 12.03 5.52
N ARG A 64 -20.77 12.42 4.89
CA ARG A 64 -19.91 11.52 4.11
C ARG A 64 -18.45 11.92 4.30
N SER A 65 -17.57 10.93 4.45
CA SER A 65 -16.13 11.15 4.36
C SER A 65 -15.51 10.20 3.35
N ILE A 66 -14.54 10.72 2.61
CA ILE A 66 -13.73 9.99 1.64
C ILE A 66 -12.29 10.14 2.07
N HIS A 67 -11.58 9.02 2.18
CA HIS A 67 -10.18 9.02 2.57
C HIS A 67 -9.35 8.34 1.47
N GLY A 68 -8.34 9.06 0.98
CA GLY A 68 -7.32 8.58 0.07
C GLY A 68 -5.95 8.66 0.73
N THR A 69 -5.02 7.81 0.28
CA THR A 69 -3.64 7.87 0.72
C THR A 69 -2.70 7.28 -0.31
N THR A 70 -1.54 7.89 -0.49
CA THR A 70 -0.44 7.41 -1.31
C THR A 70 0.74 6.88 -0.48
N LEU A 71 0.58 6.75 0.84
CA LEU A 71 1.66 6.34 1.75
C LEU A 71 2.27 4.99 1.36
N VAL A 72 1.45 4.00 1.03
CA VAL A 72 1.94 2.67 0.60
C VAL A 72 2.70 2.76 -0.71
N THR A 73 2.18 3.51 -1.68
CA THR A 73 2.85 3.73 -2.97
C THR A 73 4.21 4.40 -2.76
N ASN A 74 4.26 5.43 -1.92
CA ASN A 74 5.49 6.13 -1.60
C ASN A 74 6.50 5.21 -0.89
N ALA A 75 6.04 4.41 0.08
CA ALA A 75 6.90 3.43 0.76
C ALA A 75 7.50 2.40 -0.22
N LEU A 76 6.72 1.95 -1.20
CA LEU A 76 7.20 1.02 -2.24
C LEU A 76 8.23 1.69 -3.17
N ILE A 77 7.97 2.93 -3.61
CA ILE A 77 8.89 3.68 -4.48
C ILE A 77 10.21 3.97 -3.74
N GLU A 78 10.12 4.38 -2.50
CA GLU A 78 11.27 4.71 -1.64
C GLU A 78 11.95 3.45 -1.06
N ARG A 79 11.38 2.27 -1.28
CA ARG A 79 11.81 0.99 -0.71
C ARG A 79 11.93 1.04 0.82
N LYS A 80 11.02 1.77 1.45
CA LYS A 80 10.87 1.86 2.90
C LYS A 80 9.75 0.94 3.36
N GLY A 81 10.02 0.14 4.37
CA GLY A 81 9.02 -0.79 4.91
C GLY A 81 9.69 -1.93 5.66
N ALA A 82 8.89 -2.87 6.11
CA ALA A 82 9.37 -4.10 6.75
C ALA A 82 10.22 -4.91 5.76
N ARG A 83 11.29 -5.51 6.25
CA ARG A 83 12.10 -6.47 5.49
C ARG A 83 11.26 -7.72 5.25
N THR A 84 10.76 -7.84 4.02
CA THR A 84 9.76 -8.85 3.65
C THR A 84 10.41 -10.00 2.89
N GLY A 85 10.14 -11.24 3.34
CA GLY A 85 10.41 -12.45 2.59
C GLY A 85 9.22 -12.86 1.73
N LEU A 86 9.43 -13.75 0.79
CA LEU A 86 8.38 -14.32 -0.06
C LEU A 86 8.38 -15.84 0.05
N ILE A 87 7.21 -16.43 0.27
CA ILE A 87 6.98 -17.86 0.10
C ILE A 87 6.01 -18.04 -1.07
N THR A 88 6.39 -18.86 -2.02
CA THR A 88 5.61 -19.06 -3.25
C THR A 88 5.55 -20.53 -3.64
N THR A 89 4.66 -20.86 -4.57
CA THR A 89 4.55 -22.18 -5.20
C THR A 89 5.89 -22.62 -5.80
N ALA A 90 6.26 -23.88 -5.61
CA ALA A 90 7.45 -24.46 -6.23
C ALA A 90 7.47 -24.26 -7.76
N GLY A 91 8.60 -23.79 -8.28
CA GLY A 91 8.79 -23.39 -9.69
C GLY A 91 8.46 -21.93 -10.00
N PHE A 92 8.02 -21.12 -9.04
CA PHE A 92 7.66 -19.71 -9.25
C PHE A 92 8.58 -18.70 -8.55
N ARG A 93 9.69 -19.15 -7.97
CA ARG A 93 10.65 -18.29 -7.27
C ARG A 93 11.14 -17.09 -8.09
N ASP A 94 11.33 -17.30 -9.37
CA ASP A 94 11.90 -16.31 -10.28
C ASP A 94 10.84 -15.50 -11.05
N ALA A 95 9.56 -15.64 -10.67
CA ALA A 95 8.46 -14.89 -11.28
C ALA A 95 8.65 -13.36 -11.18
N LEU A 96 9.29 -12.87 -10.11
CA LEU A 96 9.56 -11.45 -9.93
C LEU A 96 10.62 -10.92 -10.90
N GLU A 97 11.64 -11.73 -11.26
CA GLU A 97 12.62 -11.38 -12.28
C GLU A 97 12.06 -11.50 -13.69
N ILE A 98 11.30 -12.56 -13.94
CA ILE A 98 10.70 -12.80 -15.26
C ILE A 98 9.68 -11.68 -15.55
N GLY A 99 8.87 -11.31 -14.58
CA GLY A 99 7.84 -10.30 -14.73
C GLY A 99 6.89 -10.66 -15.87
N ARG A 100 6.61 -9.69 -16.75
CA ARG A 100 5.79 -9.88 -17.95
C ARG A 100 6.63 -9.95 -19.23
N GLU A 101 7.94 -10.17 -19.11
CA GLU A 101 8.91 -10.20 -20.22
C GLU A 101 8.95 -8.93 -21.09
N GLY A 102 8.25 -7.88 -20.70
CA GLY A 102 8.24 -6.61 -21.41
C GLY A 102 9.63 -5.98 -21.43
N ARG A 103 10.11 -5.60 -22.62
CA ARG A 103 11.33 -4.82 -22.82
C ARG A 103 10.95 -3.52 -23.48
N TYR A 104 11.45 -2.40 -22.95
CA TYR A 104 11.25 -1.09 -23.55
C TYR A 104 11.98 -0.96 -24.89
N ASP A 105 13.15 -1.57 -24.98
CA ASP A 105 13.93 -1.71 -26.19
C ASP A 105 14.48 -3.15 -26.29
N ILE A 106 14.07 -3.87 -27.32
CA ILE A 106 14.47 -5.27 -27.55
C ILE A 106 15.91 -5.40 -28.04
N TYR A 107 16.49 -4.30 -28.53
CA TYR A 107 17.87 -4.27 -29.05
C TYR A 107 18.87 -3.72 -28.04
N ASP A 108 18.42 -3.17 -26.91
CA ASP A 108 19.31 -2.72 -25.86
C ASP A 108 19.82 -3.90 -25.03
N LEU A 109 21.08 -4.26 -25.27
CA LEU A 109 21.76 -5.35 -24.54
C LEU A 109 22.15 -4.94 -23.11
N ALA A 110 22.15 -3.64 -22.80
CA ALA A 110 22.49 -3.10 -21.49
C ALA A 110 21.25 -2.77 -20.65
N LEU A 111 20.05 -3.16 -21.11
CA LEU A 111 18.79 -2.90 -20.44
C LEU A 111 18.81 -3.43 -19.02
N GLN A 112 18.78 -2.53 -18.05
CA GLN A 112 18.63 -2.88 -16.63
C GLN A 112 17.15 -2.95 -16.26
N ARG A 113 16.73 -4.09 -15.74
CA ARG A 113 15.39 -4.24 -15.17
C ARG A 113 15.34 -3.58 -13.79
N PRO A 114 14.17 -3.06 -13.38
CA PRO A 114 14.00 -2.61 -12.01
C PRO A 114 14.35 -3.74 -11.03
N GLU A 115 15.11 -3.40 -10.01
CA GLU A 115 15.46 -4.36 -8.96
C GLU A 115 14.17 -4.85 -8.27
N PRO A 116 13.96 -6.17 -8.10
CA PRO A 116 12.81 -6.70 -7.41
C PRO A 116 12.70 -6.18 -5.97
N LEU A 117 11.47 -6.06 -5.47
CA LEU A 117 11.23 -5.62 -4.09
C LEU A 117 11.79 -6.59 -3.06
N ILE A 118 11.77 -7.89 -3.39
CA ILE A 118 12.27 -8.95 -2.51
C ILE A 118 13.47 -9.59 -3.18
N PRO A 119 14.67 -9.55 -2.54
CA PRO A 119 15.87 -10.20 -3.05
C PRO A 119 15.67 -11.71 -3.22
N ARG A 120 16.33 -12.30 -4.23
CA ARG A 120 16.15 -13.71 -4.56
C ARG A 120 16.45 -14.66 -3.41
N GLN A 121 17.44 -14.36 -2.57
CA GLN A 121 17.79 -15.16 -1.39
C GLN A 121 16.72 -15.14 -0.28
N TRP A 122 15.75 -14.23 -0.37
CA TRP A 122 14.62 -14.12 0.56
C TRP A 122 13.32 -14.70 0.01
N ARG A 123 13.41 -15.48 -1.08
CA ARG A 123 12.28 -16.15 -1.70
C ARG A 123 12.42 -17.65 -1.54
N PHE A 124 11.46 -18.23 -0.92
CA PHE A 124 11.37 -19.67 -0.66
C PHE A 124 10.21 -20.27 -1.44
N GLU A 125 10.35 -21.55 -1.76
CA GLU A 125 9.35 -22.28 -2.51
C GLU A 125 8.81 -23.40 -1.64
N VAL A 126 7.50 -23.65 -1.73
CA VAL A 126 6.82 -24.74 -1.06
C VAL A 126 6.01 -25.56 -2.06
N GLN A 127 5.92 -26.85 -1.83
CA GLN A 127 5.11 -27.73 -2.67
C GLN A 127 3.65 -27.47 -2.40
N GLU A 128 2.95 -27.01 -3.41
CA GLU A 128 1.50 -26.90 -3.48
C GLU A 128 1.06 -26.63 -4.93
N ARG A 129 -0.19 -26.87 -5.26
CA ARG A 129 -0.76 -26.44 -6.54
C ARG A 129 -2.26 -26.31 -6.46
N LEU A 130 -2.76 -25.16 -6.87
CA LEU A 130 -4.18 -24.92 -7.15
C LEU A 130 -4.39 -24.73 -8.65
N ASN A 131 -5.55 -25.14 -9.15
CA ASN A 131 -5.96 -24.79 -10.51
C ASN A 131 -6.75 -23.46 -10.51
N VAL A 132 -7.18 -23.04 -11.72
CA VAL A 132 -7.93 -21.76 -11.90
C VAL A 132 -9.31 -21.76 -11.22
N ARG A 133 -9.83 -22.93 -10.81
CA ARG A 133 -11.10 -23.08 -10.11
C ARG A 133 -10.93 -23.13 -8.59
N GLY A 134 -9.70 -23.06 -8.09
CA GLY A 134 -9.38 -23.21 -6.67
C GLY A 134 -9.34 -24.66 -6.20
N GLU A 135 -9.37 -25.64 -7.10
CA GLU A 135 -9.26 -27.06 -6.74
C GLU A 135 -7.80 -27.40 -6.41
N VAL A 136 -7.60 -28.14 -5.33
CA VAL A 136 -6.27 -28.55 -4.87
C VAL A 136 -5.77 -29.70 -5.76
N LEU A 137 -4.73 -29.44 -6.54
CA LEU A 137 -4.02 -30.44 -7.33
C LEU A 137 -2.88 -31.09 -6.56
N VAL A 138 -2.18 -30.30 -5.75
CA VAL A 138 -1.16 -30.76 -4.81
C VAL A 138 -1.41 -30.07 -3.48
N SER A 139 -1.52 -30.84 -2.42
CA SER A 139 -1.72 -30.31 -1.07
C SER A 139 -0.53 -29.49 -0.61
N LEU A 140 -0.80 -28.45 0.20
CA LEU A 140 0.24 -27.61 0.77
C LEU A 140 1.15 -28.42 1.70
N ASP A 141 2.46 -28.28 1.50
CA ASP A 141 3.47 -28.76 2.42
C ASP A 141 3.63 -27.79 3.61
N GLU A 142 2.83 -28.00 4.64
CA GLU A 142 2.82 -27.16 5.85
C GLU A 142 4.17 -27.19 6.60
N ALA A 143 4.88 -28.32 6.54
CA ALA A 143 6.20 -28.43 7.13
C ALA A 143 7.21 -27.56 6.36
N GLY A 144 7.17 -27.59 5.04
CA GLY A 144 7.97 -26.74 4.17
C GLY A 144 7.69 -25.25 4.40
N VAL A 145 6.42 -24.85 4.61
CA VAL A 145 6.08 -23.45 4.99
C VAL A 145 6.73 -23.07 6.30
N THR A 146 6.63 -23.97 7.32
CA THR A 146 7.21 -23.72 8.63
C THR A 146 8.73 -23.54 8.56
N ASP A 147 9.41 -24.35 7.78
CA ASP A 147 10.87 -24.28 7.62
C ASP A 147 11.27 -23.03 6.81
N ALA A 148 10.55 -22.69 5.75
CA ALA A 148 10.75 -21.44 5.02
C ALA A 148 10.60 -20.21 5.92
N CYS A 149 9.61 -20.19 6.81
CA CYS A 149 9.41 -19.11 7.77
C CYS A 149 10.61 -19.00 8.76
N LYS A 150 11.10 -20.14 9.28
CA LYS A 150 12.29 -20.14 10.17
C LYS A 150 13.51 -19.56 9.47
N GLU A 151 13.76 -19.98 8.24
CA GLU A 151 14.87 -19.44 7.44
C GLU A 151 14.74 -17.95 7.19
N LEU A 152 13.54 -17.46 6.85
CA LEU A 152 13.29 -16.04 6.69
C LEU A 152 13.53 -15.26 7.97
N ILE A 153 13.12 -15.78 9.13
CA ILE A 153 13.40 -15.17 10.44
C ILE A 153 14.90 -15.10 10.69
N ASN A 154 15.63 -16.19 10.41
CA ASN A 154 17.09 -16.24 10.55
C ASN A 154 17.80 -15.22 9.66
N LEU A 155 17.27 -14.97 8.46
CA LEU A 155 17.74 -13.92 7.55
C LEU A 155 17.37 -12.51 8.02
N GLY A 156 16.52 -12.39 9.03
CA GLY A 156 16.06 -11.13 9.60
C GLY A 156 14.84 -10.53 8.91
N ALA A 157 14.00 -11.35 8.31
CA ALA A 157 12.71 -10.89 7.80
C ALA A 157 11.78 -10.46 8.94
N GLU A 158 11.05 -9.38 8.71
CA GLU A 158 10.07 -8.80 9.64
C GLU A 158 8.65 -9.09 9.19
N ALA A 159 8.49 -9.44 7.91
CA ALA A 159 7.22 -9.81 7.32
C ALA A 159 7.40 -10.91 6.25
N VAL A 160 6.32 -11.61 5.94
CA VAL A 160 6.26 -12.64 4.89
C VAL A 160 5.04 -12.36 3.99
N ALA A 161 5.26 -12.42 2.68
CA ALA A 161 4.23 -12.33 1.65
C ALA A 161 4.02 -13.70 0.99
#